data_dc77355f6ef167f4506806f0a53ce06c
#
_entry.id   dc77355f6ef167f4506806f0a53ce06c
#
_cell.length_a   1.000
_cell.length_b   1.000
_cell.length_c   1.000
_cell.angle_alpha   90.00
_cell.angle_beta   90.00
_cell.angle_gamma   90.00
#
_symmetry.space_group_name_H-M   'P 1'
#
loop_
_entity.id
_entity.type
_entity.pdbx_description
1 polymer ?
#
loop_
_entity_poly.entity_id
_entity_poly.type
_entity_poly.pdbx_seq_one_letter_code
_entity_poly.pdbx_strand_id
1 'polypeptide(L)'
;ADILGIKDTNNRFVLPRDGMEEQELIKQMGVLISKKKAEEKQTCYYDITNKPYDSTVLGYFDHNTFYEGWINEGISIDSMKKYGIAWYDWQRHIIIPHYDIDGNLIGIRRRSLNPEDAHNKYMPEILEGVCYEHSLGMNLYGLYQNKEQIIKTQEAIIVEGEKSVLLSDTYYGDKSVAVATCG
;
A
#
# COMPACT_ATOMS: atom_id res chain seq x y z
N ALA A 1 13.60 39.54 4.55
CA ALA A 1 15.05 39.58 4.34
C ALA A 1 15.56 38.15 4.43
N ASP A 2 15.97 37.61 3.29
CA ASP A 2 16.37 36.21 3.10
C ASP A 2 17.60 35.88 3.94
N ILE A 3 17.40 34.99 4.90
CA ILE A 3 18.47 34.49 5.78
C ILE A 3 19.35 33.44 5.05
N LEU A 4 19.03 33.09 3.82
CA LEU A 4 19.72 32.07 3.02
C LEU A 4 20.32 32.66 1.75
N GLY A 5 21.37 33.44 1.88
CA GLY A 5 22.32 33.72 0.81
C GLY A 5 21.76 34.04 -0.57
N ILE A 6 22.37 34.97 -1.25
CA ILE A 6 22.06 35.37 -2.62
C ILE A 6 22.35 34.21 -3.57
N LYS A 7 21.38 33.83 -4.41
CA LYS A 7 21.61 32.91 -5.53
C LYS A 7 22.46 33.60 -6.59
N ASP A 8 23.48 32.91 -7.09
CA ASP A 8 24.22 33.39 -8.27
C ASP A 8 23.34 33.30 -9.53
N THR A 9 23.84 33.89 -10.63
CA THR A 9 23.16 33.89 -11.95
C THR A 9 22.90 32.49 -12.51
N ASN A 10 23.49 31.44 -11.90
CA ASN A 10 23.34 30.04 -12.26
C ASN A 10 22.45 29.25 -11.27
N ASN A 11 21.72 29.96 -10.40
CA ASN A 11 20.84 29.37 -9.38
C ASN A 11 21.57 28.53 -8.31
N ARG A 12 22.87 28.76 -8.12
CA ARG A 12 23.70 28.11 -7.08
C ARG A 12 23.64 28.91 -5.78
N PHE A 13 23.58 28.22 -4.66
CA PHE A 13 23.69 28.84 -3.34
C PHE A 13 25.15 29.31 -3.13
N VAL A 14 25.31 30.60 -2.88
CA VAL A 14 26.60 31.17 -2.47
C VAL A 14 26.56 31.30 -0.94
N LEU A 15 27.49 30.62 -0.28
CA LEU A 15 27.62 30.67 1.16
C LEU A 15 28.06 32.08 1.59
N PRO A 16 27.44 32.66 2.62
CA PRO A 16 27.94 33.92 3.19
C PRO A 16 29.35 33.71 3.74
N ARG A 17 30.27 34.64 3.44
CA ARG A 17 31.69 34.53 3.81
C ARG A 17 32.01 34.97 5.25
N ASP A 18 31.05 35.45 6.01
CA ASP A 18 31.30 36.04 7.31
C ASP A 18 30.74 35.19 8.46
N GLY A 19 31.63 34.52 9.18
CA GLY A 19 31.52 34.29 10.62
C GLY A 19 30.70 33.13 11.12
N MET A 20 30.02 32.32 10.29
CA MET A 20 29.42 31.08 10.76
C MET A 20 30.36 29.88 10.54
N GLU A 21 30.55 29.08 11.58
CA GLU A 21 31.28 27.82 11.41
C GLU A 21 30.58 26.93 10.40
N GLU A 22 31.31 26.36 9.45
CA GLU A 22 30.83 25.54 8.35
C GLU A 22 29.91 24.39 8.83
N GLN A 23 30.19 23.83 9.98
CA GLN A 23 29.40 22.77 10.61
C GLN A 23 28.00 23.22 11.03
N GLU A 24 27.85 24.45 11.56
CA GLU A 24 26.54 24.97 11.96
C GLU A 24 25.68 25.30 10.75
N LEU A 25 26.30 25.78 9.65
CA LEU A 25 25.63 26.05 8.39
C LEU A 25 25.12 24.75 7.77
N ILE A 26 25.94 23.69 7.73
CA ILE A 26 25.55 22.37 7.22
C ILE A 26 24.38 21.80 8.03
N LYS A 27 24.41 21.96 9.35
CA LYS A 27 23.34 21.49 10.23
C LYS A 27 22.02 22.24 9.98
N GLN A 28 22.06 23.56 9.83
CA GLN A 28 20.88 24.37 9.52
C GLN A 28 20.32 24.06 8.13
N MET A 29 21.18 23.89 7.12
CA MET A 29 20.77 23.44 5.78
C MET A 29 20.15 22.04 5.83
N GLY A 30 20.71 21.11 6.59
CA GLY A 30 20.16 19.77 6.78
C GLY A 30 18.74 19.80 7.37
N VAL A 31 18.50 20.64 8.36
CA VAL A 31 17.17 20.84 8.98
C VAL A 31 16.17 21.44 7.98
N LEU A 32 16.59 22.44 7.19
CA LEU A 32 15.73 23.09 6.19
C LEU A 32 15.38 22.15 5.03
N ILE A 33 16.34 21.37 4.53
CA ILE A 33 16.11 20.36 3.49
C ILE A 33 15.16 19.27 4.01
N SER A 34 15.32 18.86 5.26
CA SER A 34 14.45 17.86 5.89
C SER A 34 13.01 18.39 6.05
N LYS A 35 12.85 19.65 6.48
CA LYS A 35 11.53 20.29 6.58
C LYS A 35 10.89 20.44 5.20
N LYS A 36 11.61 20.92 4.19
CA LYS A 36 11.10 21.07 2.84
C LYS A 36 10.70 19.72 2.23
N LYS A 37 11.50 18.65 2.41
CA LYS A 37 11.14 17.30 1.98
C LYS A 37 9.92 16.75 2.74
N ALA A 38 9.74 17.09 4.00
CA ALA A 38 8.56 16.71 4.77
C ALA A 38 7.32 17.45 4.29
N GLU A 39 7.43 18.76 4.00
CA GLU A 39 6.35 19.57 3.44
C GLU A 39 5.97 19.11 2.01
N GLU A 40 6.96 18.84 1.15
CA GLU A 40 6.73 18.29 -0.19
C GLU A 40 6.09 16.89 -0.15
N LYS A 41 6.48 16.03 0.79
CA LYS A 41 5.81 14.74 1.01
C LYS A 41 4.37 14.95 1.52
N GLN A 42 4.16 15.89 2.41
CA GLN A 42 2.85 16.14 2.99
C GLN A 42 1.87 16.68 1.95
N THR A 43 2.29 17.56 1.05
CA THR A 43 1.46 18.04 -0.08
C THR A 43 1.15 16.92 -1.09
N CYS A 44 2.09 16.02 -1.37
CA CYS A 44 1.82 14.86 -2.24
C CYS A 44 0.79 13.87 -1.65
N TYR A 45 0.73 13.74 -0.32
CA TYR A 45 -0.20 12.81 0.34
C TYR A 45 -1.67 13.27 0.32
N TYR A 46 -1.94 14.57 0.18
CA TYR A 46 -3.31 15.10 0.22
C TYR A 46 -4.04 15.09 -1.12
N ASP A 47 -3.33 14.95 -2.24
CA ASP A 47 -3.94 15.02 -3.59
C ASP A 47 -4.23 13.63 -4.20
N ILE A 48 -3.78 12.53 -3.59
CA ILE A 48 -4.02 11.18 -4.10
C ILE A 48 -5.17 10.55 -3.31
N THR A 49 -6.39 10.94 -3.65
CA THR A 49 -7.57 10.20 -3.18
C THR A 49 -7.75 8.97 -4.06
N ASN A 50 -7.62 7.79 -3.47
CA ASN A 50 -8.09 6.57 -4.12
C ASN A 50 -9.59 6.72 -4.36
N LYS A 51 -10.01 6.74 -5.62
CA LYS A 51 -11.45 6.78 -5.95
C LYS A 51 -12.00 5.37 -5.76
N PRO A 52 -13.11 5.23 -5.02
CA PRO A 52 -13.75 3.93 -4.90
C PRO A 52 -14.23 3.44 -6.27
N TYR A 53 -14.04 2.15 -6.51
CA TYR A 53 -14.66 1.43 -7.62
C TYR A 53 -16.02 0.89 -7.19
N ASP A 54 -16.89 0.62 -8.16
CA ASP A 54 -18.14 -0.10 -7.91
C ASP A 54 -17.82 -1.55 -7.51
N SER A 55 -18.19 -1.92 -6.30
CA SER A 55 -17.92 -3.27 -5.77
C SER A 55 -18.70 -4.38 -6.49
N THR A 56 -19.70 -4.06 -7.30
CA THR A 56 -20.44 -5.05 -8.11
C THR A 56 -19.53 -5.78 -9.09
N VAL A 57 -18.39 -5.18 -9.48
CA VAL A 57 -17.38 -5.82 -10.31
C VAL A 57 -16.84 -7.11 -9.70
N LEU A 58 -16.81 -7.25 -8.38
CA LEU A 58 -16.36 -8.47 -7.73
C LEU A 58 -17.23 -9.70 -8.07
N GLY A 59 -18.48 -9.48 -8.50
CA GLY A 59 -19.37 -10.54 -8.98
C GLY A 59 -18.93 -11.24 -10.28
N TYR A 60 -17.94 -10.70 -10.99
CA TYR A 60 -17.34 -11.37 -12.16
C TYR A 60 -16.43 -12.55 -11.77
N PHE A 61 -16.02 -12.64 -10.53
CA PHE A 61 -15.05 -13.62 -10.06
C PHE A 61 -15.73 -14.73 -9.26
N ASP A 62 -15.10 -15.91 -9.24
CA ASP A 62 -15.60 -17.04 -8.45
C ASP A 62 -15.09 -16.94 -7.01
N HIS A 63 -16.01 -16.73 -6.08
CA HIS A 63 -15.76 -16.66 -4.64
C HIS A 63 -15.88 -18.01 -3.92
N ASN A 64 -16.09 -19.11 -4.67
CA ASN A 64 -16.22 -20.46 -4.10
C ASN A 64 -15.01 -21.34 -4.40
N THR A 65 -14.22 -20.98 -5.39
CA THR A 65 -12.98 -21.69 -5.76
C THR A 65 -11.77 -20.96 -5.20
N PHE A 66 -10.90 -21.70 -4.49
CA PHE A 66 -9.68 -21.18 -3.89
C PHE A 66 -8.46 -21.96 -4.37
N TYR A 67 -7.35 -21.25 -4.54
CA TYR A 67 -6.12 -21.85 -5.02
C TYR A 67 -5.51 -22.81 -3.99
N GLU A 68 -5.42 -24.09 -4.34
CA GLU A 68 -4.89 -25.14 -3.47
C GLU A 68 -3.47 -24.87 -2.95
N GLY A 69 -2.64 -24.20 -3.74
CA GLY A 69 -1.29 -23.84 -3.31
C GLY A 69 -1.29 -22.96 -2.06
N TRP A 70 -2.24 -22.04 -1.91
CA TRP A 70 -2.38 -21.22 -0.70
C TRP A 70 -2.92 -22.02 0.48
N ILE A 71 -3.84 -22.95 0.22
CA ILE A 71 -4.36 -23.86 1.25
C ILE A 71 -3.22 -24.75 1.78
N ASN A 72 -2.41 -25.32 0.89
CA ASN A 72 -1.26 -26.15 1.24
C ASN A 72 -0.15 -25.37 1.99
N GLU A 73 -0.07 -24.06 1.79
CA GLU A 73 0.81 -23.17 2.53
C GLU A 73 0.22 -22.71 3.88
N GLY A 74 -0.97 -23.19 4.24
CA GLY A 74 -1.60 -22.99 5.54
C GLY A 74 -2.59 -21.83 5.63
N ILE A 75 -3.01 -21.25 4.50
CA ILE A 75 -4.06 -20.21 4.51
C ILE A 75 -5.44 -20.86 4.53
N SER A 76 -6.27 -20.51 5.50
CA SER A 76 -7.62 -21.05 5.61
C SER A 76 -8.58 -20.46 4.57
N ILE A 77 -9.56 -21.26 4.17
CA ILE A 77 -10.63 -20.80 3.28
C ILE A 77 -11.44 -19.68 3.96
N ASP A 78 -11.64 -19.73 5.27
CA ASP A 78 -12.38 -18.71 6.01
C ASP A 78 -11.67 -17.37 5.96
N SER A 79 -10.34 -17.34 6.14
CA SER A 79 -9.55 -16.13 5.96
C SER A 79 -9.64 -15.60 4.51
N MET A 80 -9.53 -16.48 3.52
CA MET A 80 -9.68 -16.05 2.12
C MET A 80 -11.06 -15.44 1.86
N LYS A 81 -12.13 -16.02 2.38
CA LYS A 81 -13.49 -15.47 2.30
C LYS A 81 -13.63 -14.14 3.00
N LYS A 82 -13.11 -14.00 4.22
CA LYS A 82 -13.14 -12.76 5.01
C LYS A 82 -12.50 -11.58 4.26
N TYR A 83 -11.44 -11.85 3.52
CA TYR A 83 -10.72 -10.83 2.75
C TYR A 83 -11.22 -10.70 1.30
N GLY A 84 -12.26 -11.43 0.93
CA GLY A 84 -12.87 -11.34 -0.40
C GLY A 84 -12.02 -11.94 -1.52
N ILE A 85 -11.07 -12.83 -1.19
CA ILE A 85 -10.27 -13.52 -2.20
C ILE A 85 -11.19 -14.32 -3.12
N ALA A 86 -10.90 -14.24 -4.42
CA ALA A 86 -11.66 -14.93 -5.45
C ALA A 86 -10.75 -15.54 -6.51
N TRP A 87 -11.33 -16.34 -7.37
CA TRP A 87 -10.65 -16.97 -8.48
C TRP A 87 -11.16 -16.42 -9.81
N TYR A 88 -10.25 -16.14 -10.74
CA TYR A 88 -10.58 -15.79 -12.12
C TYR A 88 -10.04 -16.90 -13.05
N ASP A 89 -10.89 -17.86 -13.37
CA ASP A 89 -10.49 -19.10 -14.06
C ASP A 89 -9.93 -18.83 -15.47
N TRP A 90 -10.57 -17.95 -16.22
CA TRP A 90 -10.16 -17.62 -17.59
C TRP A 90 -8.71 -17.16 -17.69
N GLN A 91 -8.24 -16.40 -16.70
CA GLN A 91 -6.89 -15.85 -16.67
C GLN A 91 -5.96 -16.56 -15.69
N ARG A 92 -6.46 -17.51 -14.93
CA ARG A 92 -5.74 -18.21 -13.86
C ARG A 92 -5.16 -17.24 -12.83
N HIS A 93 -5.97 -16.27 -12.41
CA HIS A 93 -5.59 -15.28 -11.41
C HIS A 93 -6.27 -15.53 -10.06
N ILE A 94 -5.51 -15.37 -9.00
CA ILE A 94 -6.05 -15.15 -7.67
C ILE A 94 -6.36 -13.66 -7.58
N ILE A 95 -7.60 -13.33 -7.25
CA ILE A 95 -8.13 -11.98 -7.15
C ILE A 95 -8.05 -11.52 -5.70
N ILE A 96 -7.48 -10.35 -5.48
CA ILE A 96 -7.21 -9.79 -4.17
C ILE A 96 -7.80 -8.38 -4.12
N PRO A 97 -9.02 -8.20 -3.60
CA PRO A 97 -9.63 -6.89 -3.45
C PRO A 97 -8.91 -6.07 -2.37
N HIS A 98 -8.71 -4.78 -2.63
CA HIS A 98 -8.19 -3.83 -1.67
C HIS A 98 -9.29 -2.86 -1.26
N TYR A 99 -9.43 -2.64 0.04
CA TYR A 99 -10.42 -1.75 0.61
C TYR A 99 -9.76 -0.63 1.38
N ASP A 100 -10.38 0.55 1.37
CA ASP A 100 -10.02 1.62 2.30
C ASP A 100 -10.49 1.30 3.73
N ILE A 101 -10.22 2.21 4.68
CA ILE A 101 -10.59 2.02 6.08
C ILE A 101 -12.11 1.94 6.30
N ASP A 102 -12.90 2.48 5.38
CA ASP A 102 -14.37 2.50 5.44
C ASP A 102 -15.01 1.30 4.74
N GLY A 103 -14.21 0.48 4.05
CA GLY A 103 -14.66 -0.72 3.35
C GLY A 103 -15.06 -0.47 1.88
N ASN A 104 -14.70 0.69 1.32
CA ASN A 104 -14.91 0.92 -0.10
C ASN A 104 -13.83 0.20 -0.91
N LEU A 105 -14.20 -0.41 -2.02
CA LEU A 105 -13.27 -1.05 -2.95
C LEU A 105 -12.43 0.03 -3.65
N ILE A 106 -11.13 0.05 -3.39
CA ILE A 106 -10.21 1.04 -3.98
C ILE A 106 -9.28 0.46 -5.04
N GLY A 107 -9.23 -0.86 -5.17
CA GLY A 107 -8.44 -1.54 -6.17
C GLY A 107 -8.62 -3.04 -6.14
N ILE A 108 -8.19 -3.71 -7.19
CA ILE A 108 -8.15 -5.16 -7.28
C ILE A 108 -6.76 -5.54 -7.76
N ARG A 109 -6.01 -6.26 -6.93
CA ARG A 109 -4.76 -6.87 -7.38
C ARG A 109 -5.03 -8.31 -7.83
N ARG A 110 -4.23 -8.76 -8.76
CA ARG A 110 -4.18 -10.16 -9.15
C ARG A 110 -2.86 -10.78 -8.76
N ARG A 111 -2.88 -12.04 -8.42
CA ARG A 111 -1.69 -12.88 -8.45
C ARG A 111 -1.85 -13.87 -9.59
N SER A 112 -1.07 -13.69 -10.65
CA SER A 112 -1.05 -14.60 -11.79
C SER A 112 -0.37 -15.91 -11.42
N LEU A 113 -0.94 -17.02 -11.90
CA LEU A 113 -0.34 -18.35 -11.84
C LEU A 113 0.24 -18.79 -13.19
N ASN A 114 0.24 -17.89 -14.18
CA ASN A 114 0.81 -18.17 -15.49
C ASN A 114 2.35 -18.08 -15.42
N PRO A 115 3.07 -19.03 -16.01
CA PRO A 115 4.53 -19.03 -16.02
C PRO A 115 5.14 -17.79 -16.68
N GLU A 116 4.48 -17.24 -17.68
CA GLU A 116 4.89 -16.01 -18.38
C GLU A 116 4.91 -14.78 -17.50
N ASP A 117 4.09 -14.73 -16.45
CA ASP A 117 4.00 -13.64 -15.50
C ASP A 117 4.97 -13.79 -14.32
N ALA A 118 5.94 -14.71 -14.39
CA ALA A 118 6.82 -15.06 -13.27
C ALA A 118 7.56 -13.86 -12.66
N HIS A 119 7.84 -12.82 -13.46
CA HIS A 119 8.50 -11.59 -13.01
C HIS A 119 7.54 -10.53 -12.47
N ASN A 120 6.24 -10.59 -12.82
CA ASN A 120 5.20 -9.63 -12.48
C ASN A 120 3.96 -10.35 -11.92
N LYS A 121 4.16 -11.20 -10.91
CA LYS A 121 3.09 -12.03 -10.35
C LYS A 121 1.95 -11.23 -9.74
N TYR A 122 2.24 -10.09 -9.15
CA TYR A 122 1.28 -9.23 -8.49
C TYR A 122 1.13 -7.92 -9.27
N MET A 123 0.00 -7.74 -9.90
CA MET A 123 -0.32 -6.59 -10.73
C MET A 123 -1.77 -6.16 -10.47
N PRO A 124 -2.15 -4.91 -10.81
CA PRO A 124 -3.56 -4.55 -10.87
C PRO A 124 -4.32 -5.47 -11.82
N GLU A 125 -5.56 -5.82 -11.48
CA GLU A 125 -6.43 -6.58 -12.38
C GLU A 125 -6.98 -5.66 -13.47
N ILE A 126 -7.10 -6.19 -14.68
CA ILE A 126 -7.70 -5.50 -15.82
C ILE A 126 -8.93 -6.33 -16.27
N LEU A 127 -10.09 -5.72 -16.14
CA LEU A 127 -11.35 -6.32 -16.55
C LEU A 127 -12.07 -5.39 -17.53
N GLU A 128 -12.45 -5.89 -18.70
CA GLU A 128 -13.17 -5.13 -19.75
C GLU A 128 -12.51 -3.79 -20.10
N GLY A 129 -11.17 -3.75 -20.10
CA GLY A 129 -10.39 -2.54 -20.42
C GLY A 129 -10.23 -1.54 -19.26
N VAL A 130 -10.81 -1.81 -18.09
CA VAL A 130 -10.62 -1.02 -16.88
C VAL A 130 -9.50 -1.64 -16.05
N CYS A 131 -8.48 -0.82 -15.71
CA CYS A 131 -7.42 -1.18 -14.78
C CYS A 131 -7.83 -0.79 -13.36
N TYR A 132 -7.95 -1.78 -12.45
CA TYR A 132 -8.37 -1.58 -11.06
C TYR A 132 -7.16 -1.30 -10.15
N GLU A 133 -6.38 -0.29 -10.52
CA GLU A 133 -5.20 0.11 -9.77
C GLU A 133 -5.52 1.06 -8.62
N HIS A 134 -4.67 1.07 -7.59
CA HIS A 134 -4.67 2.03 -6.50
C HIS A 134 -3.24 2.32 -6.02
N SER A 135 -3.05 3.42 -5.31
CA SER A 135 -1.77 3.78 -4.72
C SER A 135 -1.47 2.89 -3.52
N LEU A 136 -0.59 1.90 -3.67
CA LEU A 136 -0.22 0.96 -2.59
C LEU A 136 0.31 1.69 -1.35
N GLY A 137 1.16 2.71 -1.51
CA GLY A 137 1.70 3.49 -0.39
C GLY A 137 0.68 4.36 0.36
N MET A 138 -0.57 4.40 -0.09
CA MET A 138 -1.66 5.18 0.52
C MET A 138 -2.71 4.31 1.22
N ASN A 139 -2.50 3.01 1.25
CA ASN A 139 -3.40 2.07 1.89
C ASN A 139 -2.62 0.95 2.59
N LEU A 140 -3.19 0.41 3.65
CA LEU A 140 -2.70 -0.79 4.29
C LEU A 140 -3.70 -1.92 4.06
N TYR A 141 -3.28 -2.95 3.34
CA TYR A 141 -4.11 -4.14 3.13
C TYR A 141 -4.44 -4.80 4.47
N GLY A 142 -5.68 -5.17 4.66
CA GLY A 142 -6.18 -5.78 5.90
C GLY A 142 -6.57 -4.77 6.98
N LEU A 143 -6.35 -3.47 6.79
CA LEU A 143 -6.72 -2.47 7.80
C LEU A 143 -8.23 -2.42 8.00
N TYR A 144 -9.03 -2.48 6.94
CA TYR A 144 -10.49 -2.52 7.05
C TYR A 144 -10.98 -3.70 7.89
N GLN A 145 -10.46 -4.91 7.63
CA GLN A 145 -10.88 -6.13 8.30
C GLN A 145 -10.42 -6.18 9.77
N ASN A 146 -9.27 -5.57 10.09
CA ASN A 146 -8.63 -5.70 11.41
C ASN A 146 -8.71 -4.42 12.26
N LYS A 147 -9.32 -3.33 11.76
CA LYS A 147 -9.35 -2.02 12.42
C LYS A 147 -9.89 -2.05 13.84
N GLU A 148 -10.95 -2.80 14.09
CA GLU A 148 -11.56 -2.88 15.42
C GLU A 148 -10.62 -3.51 16.43
N GLN A 149 -9.93 -4.58 16.04
CA GLN A 149 -8.97 -5.24 16.91
C GLN A 149 -7.74 -4.37 17.13
N ILE A 150 -7.23 -3.69 16.11
CA ILE A 150 -6.12 -2.74 16.21
C ILE A 150 -6.47 -1.60 17.17
N ILE A 151 -7.67 -1.03 17.06
CA ILE A 151 -8.13 0.01 17.98
C ILE A 151 -8.22 -0.51 19.41
N LYS A 152 -8.73 -1.71 19.58
CA LYS A 152 -8.91 -2.35 20.89
C LYS A 152 -7.59 -2.64 21.58
N THR A 153 -6.60 -3.16 20.84
CA THR A 153 -5.30 -3.55 21.39
C THR A 153 -4.27 -2.43 21.39
N GLN A 154 -4.49 -1.39 20.56
CA GLN A 154 -3.53 -0.33 20.28
C GLN A 154 -2.21 -0.87 19.68
N GLU A 155 -2.30 -1.99 18.97
CA GLU A 155 -1.17 -2.67 18.34
C GLU A 155 -1.49 -2.99 16.88
N ALA A 156 -0.49 -2.90 16.00
CA ALA A 156 -0.55 -3.35 14.62
C ALA A 156 0.76 -4.04 14.24
N ILE A 157 0.66 -5.14 13.50
CA ILE A 157 1.81 -5.85 12.92
C ILE A 157 1.85 -5.51 11.43
N ILE A 158 2.90 -4.83 11.00
CA ILE A 158 3.09 -4.47 9.60
C ILE A 158 3.92 -5.56 8.91
N VAL A 159 3.36 -6.12 7.85
CA VAL A 159 4.00 -7.14 7.01
C VAL A 159 4.14 -6.63 5.56
N GLU A 160 4.90 -7.36 4.73
CA GLU A 160 5.19 -6.93 3.37
C GLU A 160 3.99 -7.09 2.43
N GLY A 161 3.31 -8.22 2.47
CA GLY A 161 2.31 -8.56 1.46
C GLY A 161 1.04 -9.20 1.99
N GLU A 162 0.04 -9.24 1.12
CA GLU A 162 -1.33 -9.69 1.38
C GLU A 162 -1.39 -11.11 1.95
N LYS A 163 -0.57 -12.01 1.40
CA LYS A 163 -0.51 -13.40 1.86
C LYS A 163 -0.14 -13.55 3.33
N SER A 164 0.77 -12.69 3.83
CA SER A 164 1.17 -12.69 5.24
C SER A 164 0.04 -12.24 6.15
N VAL A 165 -0.81 -11.31 5.69
CA VAL A 165 -2.02 -10.91 6.42
C VAL A 165 -3.01 -12.06 6.50
N LEU A 166 -3.26 -12.77 5.39
CA LEU A 166 -4.14 -13.95 5.36
C LEU A 166 -3.65 -15.06 6.27
N LEU A 167 -2.33 -15.31 6.32
CA LEU A 167 -1.73 -16.26 7.27
C LEU A 167 -1.94 -15.83 8.72
N SER A 168 -1.71 -14.55 9.03
CA SER A 168 -1.98 -14.03 10.38
C SER A 168 -3.43 -14.21 10.77
N ASP A 169 -4.36 -13.91 9.86
CA ASP A 169 -5.79 -14.11 10.11
C ASP A 169 -6.14 -15.59 10.33
N THR A 170 -5.52 -16.49 9.56
CA THR A 170 -5.70 -17.94 9.72
C THR A 170 -5.32 -18.42 11.13
N TYR A 171 -4.21 -17.90 11.68
CA TYR A 171 -3.72 -18.31 13.00
C TYR A 171 -4.42 -17.62 14.17
N TYR A 172 -4.76 -16.34 14.01
CA TYR A 172 -5.27 -15.51 15.10
C TYR A 172 -6.76 -15.16 14.98
N GLY A 173 -7.39 -15.41 13.82
CA GLY A 173 -8.79 -15.10 13.55
C GLY A 173 -9.11 -13.63 13.82
N ASP A 174 -10.17 -13.37 14.56
CA ASP A 174 -10.60 -12.01 14.93
C ASP A 174 -9.64 -11.26 15.87
N LYS A 175 -8.57 -11.94 16.33
CA LYS A 175 -7.49 -11.31 17.10
C LYS A 175 -6.33 -10.84 16.22
N SER A 176 -6.39 -11.07 14.91
CA SER A 176 -5.36 -10.59 14.00
C SER A 176 -5.30 -9.06 13.98
N VAL A 177 -4.10 -8.52 14.06
CA VAL A 177 -3.79 -7.09 13.95
C VAL A 177 -2.80 -6.84 12.80
N ALA A 178 -2.67 -7.80 11.89
CA ALA A 178 -1.74 -7.71 10.78
C ALA A 178 -2.30 -6.83 9.65
N VAL A 179 -1.43 -5.98 9.10
CA VAL A 179 -1.68 -5.15 7.92
C VAL A 179 -0.47 -5.19 7.01
N ALA A 180 -0.64 -5.00 5.70
CA ALA A 180 0.46 -5.04 4.75
C ALA A 180 0.59 -3.75 3.92
N THR A 181 1.85 -3.40 3.59
CA THR A 181 2.17 -2.28 2.69
C THR A 181 2.00 -2.64 1.22
N CYS A 182 2.15 -3.91 0.87
CA CYS A 182 2.00 -4.48 -0.47
C CYS A 182 2.97 -3.93 -1.54
N GLY A 183 4.08 -3.32 -1.16
CA GLY A 183 5.09 -2.82 -2.09
C GLY A 183 6.04 -1.83 -1.47
#